data_d6422e6623bc2e917e99010eb77aa17a
#
_entry.id   d6422e6623bc2e917e99010eb77aa17a
#
_cell.length_a   1.000
_cell.length_b   1.000
_cell.length_c   1.000
_cell.angle_alpha   90.00
_cell.angle_beta   90.00
_cell.angle_gamma   90.00
#
_symmetry.space_group_name_H-M   'P 1'
#
loop_
_entity.id
_entity.type
_entity.pdbx_description
1 polymer ?
#
loop_
_entity_poly.entity_id
_entity_poly.type
_entity_poly.pdbx_seq_one_letter_code
_entity_poly.pdbx_strand_id
1 'polypeptide(L)'
;RPSFLGGSIYDELKGRNKFNYTVRLIEDLGYKEVMSKTGSKTLFVAPDAAYEEFFKNNKWGVSSYEQLTDAQKRILFNGAQLNNAYVIEMMGNADNGDKNLALRQNSAAAVVDSVRWWSPEELPTNYSQVEGEKHYWDRFKGEKGKSILMATDDSEPMMTHFIENNMKEQRVRRSDVAFIVGDKNGWNESDPTRAYVFGNRVMEQDVVCLNGYFHVLDKVLVPPSSMAEEIRSNGETNIFSHILDRFSAPYYDATLTENYKALHN
;
A
#
# COMPACT_ATOMS: atom_id res chain seq x y z
N ARG A 1 -32.36 -5.13 15.27
CA ARG A 1 -31.39 -4.29 14.54
C ARG A 1 -32.11 -3.60 13.40
N PRO A 2 -31.91 -2.30 13.16
CA PRO A 2 -32.48 -1.66 12.00
C PRO A 2 -31.97 -2.37 10.72
N SER A 3 -32.92 -2.77 9.88
CA SER A 3 -32.64 -3.61 8.68
C SER A 3 -31.88 -2.89 7.55
N PHE A 4 -31.51 -1.63 7.75
CA PHE A 4 -30.80 -0.80 6.76
C PHE A 4 -29.33 -0.53 7.13
N LEU A 5 -28.84 -1.04 8.24
CA LEU A 5 -27.42 -1.06 8.52
C LEU A 5 -26.84 -2.33 7.91
N GLY A 6 -26.02 -2.17 6.88
CA GLY A 6 -25.24 -3.24 6.29
C GLY A 6 -24.35 -3.96 7.31
N GLY A 7 -23.68 -5.02 6.91
CA GLY A 7 -22.67 -5.69 7.70
C GLY A 7 -21.40 -4.83 7.89
N SER A 8 -20.42 -5.40 8.55
CA SER A 8 -19.07 -4.83 8.56
C SER A 8 -18.45 -4.81 7.16
N ILE A 9 -17.35 -4.09 6.98
CA ILE A 9 -16.59 -4.13 5.71
C ILE A 9 -16.27 -5.59 5.34
N TYR A 10 -15.81 -6.38 6.30
CA TYR A 10 -15.52 -7.80 6.06
C TYR A 10 -16.75 -8.58 5.61
N ASP A 11 -17.90 -8.41 6.29
CA ASP A 11 -19.14 -9.13 5.97
C ASP A 11 -19.66 -8.76 4.57
N GLU A 12 -19.64 -7.48 4.23
CA GLU A 12 -20.09 -6.99 2.92
C GLU A 12 -19.20 -7.49 1.78
N LEU A 13 -17.87 -7.45 1.96
CA LEU A 13 -16.93 -7.98 0.98
C LEU A 13 -17.13 -9.48 0.76
N LYS A 14 -17.27 -10.24 1.86
CA LYS A 14 -17.50 -11.69 1.81
C LYS A 14 -18.85 -12.04 1.19
N GLY A 15 -19.89 -11.29 1.53
CA GLY A 15 -21.25 -11.52 1.03
C GLY A 15 -21.41 -11.26 -0.46
N ARG A 16 -20.62 -10.35 -1.04
CA ARG A 16 -20.66 -10.04 -2.48
C ARG A 16 -19.98 -11.09 -3.37
N ASN A 17 -19.17 -11.95 -2.80
CA ASN A 17 -18.51 -13.10 -3.47
C ASN A 17 -17.73 -12.71 -4.75
N LYS A 18 -17.20 -11.51 -4.84
CA LYS A 18 -16.37 -11.03 -5.94
C LYS A 18 -15.08 -10.34 -5.48
N PHE A 19 -14.82 -10.37 -4.17
CA PHE A 19 -13.65 -9.80 -3.51
C PHE A 19 -12.90 -10.84 -2.70
N ASN A 20 -12.83 -12.07 -3.20
CA ASN A 20 -12.29 -13.21 -2.46
C ASN A 20 -10.78 -13.02 -2.15
N TYR A 21 -10.01 -12.40 -3.04
CA TYR A 21 -8.60 -12.08 -2.77
C TYR A 21 -8.46 -11.07 -1.64
N THR A 22 -9.29 -10.03 -1.61
CA THR A 22 -9.28 -9.05 -0.51
C THR A 22 -9.70 -9.68 0.81
N VAL A 23 -10.73 -10.52 0.81
CA VAL A 23 -11.15 -11.28 2.00
C VAL A 23 -10.01 -12.16 2.50
N ARG A 24 -9.34 -12.86 1.60
CA ARG A 24 -8.20 -13.71 1.94
C ARG A 24 -7.03 -12.90 2.52
N LEU A 25 -6.73 -11.71 1.99
CA LEU A 25 -5.73 -10.80 2.57
C LEU A 25 -6.09 -10.42 4.00
N ILE A 26 -7.34 -10.07 4.26
CA ILE A 26 -7.84 -9.72 5.60
C ILE A 26 -7.64 -10.89 6.58
N GLU A 27 -7.97 -12.10 6.14
CA GLU A 27 -7.85 -13.31 6.95
C GLU A 27 -6.38 -13.70 7.20
N ASP A 28 -5.56 -13.72 6.14
CA ASP A 28 -4.14 -14.11 6.22
C ASP A 28 -3.31 -13.14 7.08
N LEU A 29 -3.65 -11.85 7.06
CA LEU A 29 -2.99 -10.82 7.86
C LEU A 29 -3.54 -10.69 9.29
N GLY A 30 -4.55 -11.49 9.64
CA GLY A 30 -5.16 -11.46 10.98
C GLY A 30 -6.07 -10.27 11.25
N TYR A 31 -6.50 -9.54 10.22
CA TYR A 31 -7.33 -8.33 10.37
C TYR A 31 -8.84 -8.60 10.38
N LYS A 32 -9.27 -9.85 10.33
CA LYS A 32 -10.70 -10.22 10.31
C LYS A 32 -11.47 -9.59 11.47
N GLU A 33 -10.94 -9.68 12.68
CA GLU A 33 -11.58 -9.14 13.88
C GLU A 33 -11.73 -7.62 13.80
N VAL A 34 -10.68 -6.91 13.41
CA VAL A 34 -10.69 -5.45 13.24
C VAL A 34 -11.68 -5.02 12.16
N MET A 35 -11.70 -5.72 11.03
CA MET A 35 -12.58 -5.42 9.91
C MET A 35 -14.03 -5.87 10.10
N SER A 36 -14.30 -6.64 11.15
CA SER A 36 -15.65 -7.09 11.53
C SER A 36 -16.27 -6.28 12.67
N LYS A 37 -15.47 -5.51 13.40
CA LYS A 37 -15.93 -4.73 14.56
C LYS A 37 -16.29 -3.29 14.20
N THR A 38 -16.73 -2.57 15.20
CA THR A 38 -16.96 -1.14 15.09
C THR A 38 -15.64 -0.39 14.94
N GLY A 39 -15.63 0.65 14.13
CA GLY A 39 -14.46 1.46 13.85
C GLY A 39 -14.78 2.49 12.79
N SER A 40 -13.75 3.17 12.31
CA SER A 40 -13.86 4.16 11.26
C SER A 40 -12.75 3.90 10.25
N LYS A 41 -13.07 3.22 9.16
CA LYS A 41 -12.11 2.84 8.12
C LYS A 41 -12.63 3.18 6.73
N THR A 42 -11.71 3.45 5.84
CA THR A 42 -11.94 3.50 4.39
C THR A 42 -11.04 2.49 3.71
N LEU A 43 -11.60 1.62 2.91
CA LEU A 43 -10.86 0.59 2.18
C LEU A 43 -11.12 0.72 0.68
N PHE A 44 -10.04 0.71 -0.11
CA PHE A 44 -10.11 0.65 -1.57
C PHE A 44 -9.88 -0.80 -2.01
N VAL A 45 -10.86 -1.38 -2.67
CA VAL A 45 -10.85 -2.81 -2.99
C VAL A 45 -10.88 -3.04 -4.50
N ALA A 46 -10.15 -4.05 -4.95
CA ALA A 46 -10.21 -4.51 -6.32
C ALA A 46 -11.00 -5.83 -6.37
N PRO A 47 -11.87 -6.03 -7.38
CA PRO A 47 -12.56 -7.29 -7.58
C PRO A 47 -11.58 -8.39 -8.00
N ASP A 48 -12.00 -9.64 -7.87
CA ASP A 48 -11.17 -10.82 -8.21
C ASP A 48 -10.64 -10.76 -9.64
N ALA A 49 -11.45 -10.31 -10.60
CA ALA A 49 -11.02 -10.15 -11.99
C ALA A 49 -9.82 -9.18 -12.13
N ALA A 50 -9.76 -8.13 -11.31
CA ALA A 50 -8.63 -7.21 -11.30
C ALA A 50 -7.36 -7.87 -10.70
N TYR A 51 -7.50 -8.73 -9.70
CA TYR A 51 -6.40 -9.53 -9.18
C TYR A 51 -5.87 -10.53 -10.21
N GLU A 52 -6.76 -11.18 -10.97
CA GLU A 52 -6.36 -12.08 -12.05
C GLU A 52 -5.55 -11.35 -13.12
N GLU A 53 -5.93 -10.13 -13.48
CA GLU A 53 -5.13 -9.29 -14.38
C GLU A 53 -3.79 -8.87 -13.74
N PHE A 54 -3.80 -8.50 -12.46
CA PHE A 54 -2.58 -8.16 -11.73
C PHE A 54 -1.56 -9.31 -11.73
N PHE A 55 -1.99 -10.54 -11.52
CA PHE A 55 -1.10 -11.71 -11.53
C PHE A 55 -0.56 -12.06 -12.92
N LYS A 56 -1.16 -11.57 -14.00
CA LYS A 56 -0.58 -11.74 -15.34
C LYS A 56 0.64 -10.85 -15.58
N ASN A 57 0.64 -9.64 -15.02
CA ASN A 57 1.74 -8.69 -15.17
C ASN A 57 1.77 -7.71 -14.00
N ASN A 58 2.82 -7.77 -13.19
CA ASN A 58 3.06 -6.82 -12.10
C ASN A 58 4.56 -6.63 -11.87
N LYS A 59 4.91 -5.53 -11.22
CA LYS A 59 6.31 -5.18 -10.94
C LYS A 59 7.03 -6.15 -9.99
N TRP A 60 6.31 -6.97 -9.26
CA TRP A 60 6.89 -7.96 -8.34
C TRP A 60 7.18 -9.29 -9.00
N GLY A 61 6.72 -9.50 -10.23
CA GLY A 61 6.89 -10.77 -10.94
C GLY A 61 6.14 -11.94 -10.31
N VAL A 62 5.13 -11.70 -9.48
CA VAL A 62 4.29 -12.72 -8.88
C VAL A 62 3.14 -13.10 -9.82
N SER A 63 2.89 -14.37 -10.02
CA SER A 63 1.88 -14.88 -10.95
C SER A 63 0.68 -15.54 -10.26
N SER A 64 0.70 -15.62 -8.93
CA SER A 64 -0.42 -16.12 -8.14
C SER A 64 -0.41 -15.54 -6.73
N TYR A 65 -1.54 -15.66 -6.05
CA TYR A 65 -1.67 -15.21 -4.66
C TYR A 65 -0.68 -15.91 -3.73
N GLU A 66 -0.43 -17.19 -3.95
CA GLU A 66 0.46 -18.03 -3.15
C GLU A 66 1.92 -17.59 -3.22
N GLN A 67 2.30 -16.87 -4.26
CA GLN A 67 3.65 -16.31 -4.41
C GLN A 67 3.85 -14.98 -3.66
N LEU A 68 2.77 -14.36 -3.20
CA LEU A 68 2.87 -13.13 -2.41
C LEU A 68 3.56 -13.39 -1.07
N THR A 69 4.57 -12.60 -0.78
CA THR A 69 5.19 -12.56 0.55
C THR A 69 4.26 -11.86 1.54
N ASP A 70 4.46 -12.07 2.83
CA ASP A 70 3.71 -11.36 3.88
C ASP A 70 3.90 -9.84 3.77
N ALA A 71 5.10 -9.38 3.41
CA ALA A 71 5.37 -7.98 3.15
C ALA A 71 4.53 -7.43 2.00
N GLN A 72 4.44 -8.15 0.88
CA GLN A 72 3.62 -7.77 -0.27
C GLN A 72 2.13 -7.76 0.06
N LYS A 73 1.65 -8.75 0.80
CA LYS A 73 0.26 -8.78 1.30
C LYS A 73 -0.06 -7.55 2.17
N ARG A 74 0.84 -7.15 3.07
CA ARG A 74 0.69 -5.96 3.91
C ARG A 74 0.65 -4.68 3.07
N ILE A 75 1.51 -4.55 2.06
CA ILE A 75 1.50 -3.43 1.12
C ILE A 75 0.15 -3.34 0.40
N LEU A 76 -0.35 -4.44 -0.14
CA LEU A 76 -1.62 -4.47 -0.85
C LEU A 76 -2.81 -4.10 0.03
N PHE A 77 -2.81 -4.53 1.29
CA PHE A 77 -3.91 -4.26 2.19
C PHE A 77 -3.79 -2.91 2.90
N ASN A 78 -2.68 -2.64 3.57
CA ASN A 78 -2.49 -1.40 4.33
C ASN A 78 -2.37 -0.18 3.40
N GLY A 79 -1.70 -0.32 2.27
CA GLY A 79 -1.59 0.73 1.27
C GLY A 79 -2.92 1.13 0.61
N ALA A 80 -3.96 0.33 0.78
CA ALA A 80 -5.30 0.56 0.24
C ALA A 80 -6.31 1.04 1.29
N GLN A 81 -5.87 1.46 2.47
CA GLN A 81 -6.81 1.91 3.50
C GLN A 81 -6.40 3.23 4.16
N LEU A 82 -7.40 3.90 4.68
CA LEU A 82 -7.31 5.12 5.47
C LEU A 82 -7.90 4.87 6.85
N ASN A 83 -7.36 5.55 7.87
CA ASN A 83 -7.76 5.34 9.25
C ASN A 83 -9.10 5.98 9.64
N ASN A 84 -9.70 6.77 8.77
CA ASN A 84 -11.02 7.37 8.99
C ASN A 84 -12.01 6.93 7.91
N ALA A 85 -13.30 7.08 8.18
CA ALA A 85 -14.35 6.79 7.23
C ALA A 85 -14.61 7.99 6.31
N TYR A 86 -14.26 7.86 5.04
CA TYR A 86 -14.44 8.89 4.03
C TYR A 86 -15.36 8.41 2.91
N VAL A 87 -16.39 9.19 2.63
CA VAL A 87 -17.04 9.15 1.32
C VAL A 87 -16.14 9.86 0.31
N ILE A 88 -16.22 9.50 -0.95
CA ILE A 88 -15.33 10.02 -1.99
C ILE A 88 -15.27 11.55 -2.00
N GLU A 89 -16.41 12.22 -1.93
CA GLU A 89 -16.46 13.69 -1.96
C GLU A 89 -15.75 14.35 -0.75
N MET A 90 -15.71 13.68 0.39
CA MET A 90 -15.02 14.20 1.58
C MET A 90 -13.50 14.06 1.50
N MET A 91 -12.97 13.17 0.69
CA MET A 91 -11.52 13.00 0.53
C MET A 91 -10.85 14.28 0.00
N GLY A 92 -11.57 15.06 -0.78
CA GLY A 92 -11.10 16.35 -1.27
C GLY A 92 -11.22 17.51 -0.29
N ASN A 93 -11.95 17.33 0.79
CA ASN A 93 -12.24 18.36 1.80
C ASN A 93 -11.74 17.95 3.19
N ALA A 94 -10.87 16.95 3.26
CA ALA A 94 -10.36 16.48 4.52
C ALA A 94 -9.53 17.55 5.20
N ASP A 95 -9.75 17.66 6.49
CA ASP A 95 -9.01 18.46 7.44
C ASP A 95 -9.24 19.98 7.43
N ASN A 96 -10.02 20.46 8.39
CA ASN A 96 -10.21 21.88 8.75
C ASN A 96 -10.55 22.85 7.60
N GLY A 97 -11.07 22.32 6.48
CA GLY A 97 -11.42 23.14 5.32
C GLY A 97 -10.26 23.43 4.37
N ASP A 98 -9.09 22.85 4.59
CA ASP A 98 -8.01 22.90 3.61
C ASP A 98 -8.24 21.85 2.52
N LYS A 99 -8.65 22.32 1.36
CA LYS A 99 -9.06 21.51 0.22
C LYS A 99 -7.93 20.76 -0.49
N ASN A 100 -6.70 20.96 -0.06
CA ASN A 100 -5.51 20.49 -0.77
C ASN A 100 -4.70 19.43 0.00
N LEU A 101 -5.15 19.01 1.18
CA LEU A 101 -4.41 18.02 1.96
C LEU A 101 -4.64 16.62 1.43
N ALA A 102 -3.56 15.99 1.01
CA ALA A 102 -3.54 14.57 0.72
C ALA A 102 -3.74 13.76 2.00
N LEU A 103 -4.59 12.74 1.93
CA LEU A 103 -4.83 11.84 3.06
C LEU A 103 -3.66 10.88 3.22
N ARG A 104 -3.32 10.55 4.48
CA ARG A 104 -2.30 9.55 4.78
C ARG A 104 -2.91 8.14 4.71
N GLN A 105 -2.22 7.27 4.01
CA GLN A 105 -2.53 5.84 4.04
C GLN A 105 -2.15 5.24 5.40
N ASN A 106 -2.65 4.04 5.67
CA ASN A 106 -2.09 3.25 6.75
C ASN A 106 -0.64 2.86 6.41
N SER A 107 0.17 2.75 7.45
CA SER A 107 1.52 2.24 7.28
C SER A 107 1.50 0.87 6.62
N ALA A 108 2.20 0.74 5.52
CA ALA A 108 2.50 -0.53 4.88
C ALA A 108 3.74 -1.20 5.49
N ALA A 109 4.16 -0.78 6.68
CA ALA A 109 5.30 -1.35 7.37
C ALA A 109 5.18 -2.87 7.42
N ALA A 110 6.01 -3.51 6.64
CA ALA A 110 6.21 -4.94 6.73
C ALA A 110 7.31 -5.17 7.75
N VAL A 111 6.90 -5.58 8.93
CA VAL A 111 7.84 -6.14 9.89
C VAL A 111 8.17 -7.53 9.40
N VAL A 112 9.42 -7.76 9.04
CA VAL A 112 9.90 -9.08 8.64
C VAL A 112 10.06 -9.91 9.90
N ASP A 113 9.20 -10.90 10.06
CA ASP A 113 9.06 -11.73 11.27
C ASP A 113 10.28 -12.57 11.64
N SER A 114 11.04 -12.98 10.67
CA SER A 114 12.24 -13.73 10.98
C SER A 114 13.43 -12.93 10.52
N VAL A 115 14.05 -12.32 11.43
CA VAL A 115 15.33 -11.75 11.16
C VAL A 115 16.32 -12.89 11.08
N ARG A 116 16.39 -13.50 9.97
CA ARG A 116 17.52 -14.29 9.58
C ARG A 116 18.66 -13.36 9.17
N TRP A 117 19.86 -13.84 9.34
CA TRP A 117 21.00 -13.23 8.69
C TRP A 117 20.75 -13.22 7.19
N TRP A 118 20.74 -12.03 6.63
CA TRP A 118 20.78 -11.89 5.20
C TRP A 118 22.16 -12.33 4.74
N SER A 119 22.21 -13.24 3.79
CA SER A 119 23.46 -13.47 3.07
C SER A 119 23.87 -12.20 2.32
N PRO A 120 25.13 -12.02 1.97
CA PRO A 120 25.55 -10.87 1.15
C PRO A 120 24.73 -10.72 -0.13
N GLU A 121 24.26 -11.82 -0.71
CA GLU A 121 23.44 -11.86 -1.92
C GLU A 121 22.00 -11.41 -1.69
N GLU A 122 21.51 -11.53 -0.46
CA GLU A 122 20.16 -11.13 -0.07
C GLU A 122 20.08 -9.67 0.40
N LEU A 123 21.22 -9.02 0.59
CA LEU A 123 21.24 -7.60 0.96
C LEU A 123 20.64 -6.75 -0.16
N PRO A 124 19.98 -5.63 0.18
CA PRO A 124 19.30 -4.77 -0.81
C PRO A 124 20.19 -4.28 -1.95
N THR A 125 21.50 -4.40 -1.81
CA THR A 125 22.48 -4.01 -2.78
C THR A 125 23.52 -5.09 -2.96
N ASN A 126 24.07 -5.17 -4.15
CA ASN A 126 25.08 -6.18 -4.53
C ASN A 126 26.47 -5.80 -3.97
N TYR A 127 26.57 -5.62 -2.64
CA TYR A 127 27.79 -5.19 -1.96
C TYR A 127 28.95 -6.17 -2.10
N SER A 128 28.67 -7.41 -2.49
CA SER A 128 29.70 -8.42 -2.70
C SER A 128 30.70 -8.05 -3.79
N GLN A 129 30.35 -7.11 -4.68
CA GLN A 129 31.18 -6.71 -5.81
C GLN A 129 32.01 -5.44 -5.53
N VAL A 130 31.73 -4.72 -4.45
CA VAL A 130 32.42 -3.47 -4.12
C VAL A 130 33.28 -3.67 -2.87
N GLU A 131 34.60 -3.58 -3.04
CA GLU A 131 35.51 -3.65 -1.92
C GLU A 131 35.32 -2.45 -0.99
N GLY A 132 35.19 -2.67 0.30
CA GLY A 132 34.88 -1.62 1.28
C GLY A 132 33.44 -1.56 1.69
N GLU A 133 32.48 -1.89 0.84
CA GLU A 133 31.07 -1.97 1.21
C GLU A 133 30.73 -3.26 1.95
N LYS A 134 31.49 -4.31 1.72
CA LYS A 134 31.35 -5.58 2.47
C LYS A 134 31.42 -5.38 3.98
N HIS A 135 32.20 -4.43 4.45
CA HIS A 135 32.36 -4.15 5.87
C HIS A 135 31.23 -3.33 6.48
N TYR A 136 30.51 -2.57 5.67
CA TYR A 136 29.40 -1.74 6.16
C TYR A 136 28.30 -2.60 6.82
N TRP A 137 27.85 -3.63 6.12
CA TRP A 137 26.81 -4.53 6.62
C TRP A 137 27.29 -5.54 7.64
N ASP A 138 28.61 -5.82 7.67
CA ASP A 138 29.22 -6.71 8.65
C ASP A 138 29.00 -6.23 10.10
N ARG A 139 28.93 -4.92 10.31
CA ARG A 139 28.61 -4.34 11.62
C ARG A 139 27.21 -4.71 12.14
N PHE A 140 26.30 -5.06 11.25
CA PHE A 140 24.94 -5.50 11.57
C PHE A 140 24.86 -7.01 11.71
N LYS A 141 25.90 -7.73 11.34
CA LYS A 141 26.03 -9.17 11.58
C LYS A 141 26.36 -9.45 13.02
N GLY A 142 25.82 -8.66 13.97
CA GLY A 142 26.00 -8.84 15.38
C GLY A 142 26.07 -10.30 15.81
N GLU A 143 25.91 -10.64 17.02
CA GLU A 143 26.01 -12.02 17.52
C GLU A 143 25.06 -12.97 16.77
N LYS A 144 25.59 -14.11 16.40
CA LYS A 144 24.91 -15.20 15.72
C LYS A 144 23.55 -15.47 16.36
N GLY A 145 22.48 -15.29 15.59
CA GLY A 145 21.10 -15.47 16.07
C GLY A 145 20.38 -14.20 16.52
N LYS A 146 20.99 -13.02 16.45
CA LYS A 146 20.27 -11.74 16.60
C LYS A 146 19.68 -11.27 15.29
N SER A 147 18.46 -10.91 15.41
CA SER A 147 17.60 -10.47 14.33
C SER A 147 17.71 -8.97 14.09
N ILE A 148 17.75 -8.53 12.84
CA ILE A 148 17.53 -7.13 12.43
C ILE A 148 16.08 -7.01 11.99
N LEU A 149 15.31 -6.17 12.65
CA LEU A 149 13.96 -5.86 12.24
C LEU A 149 14.04 -4.81 11.12
N MET A 150 13.60 -5.16 9.93
CA MET A 150 13.50 -4.22 8.83
C MET A 150 12.05 -3.82 8.61
N ALA A 151 11.75 -2.55 8.87
CA ALA A 151 10.51 -1.95 8.40
C ALA A 151 10.71 -1.50 6.94
N THR A 152 9.85 -1.98 6.06
CA THR A 152 9.95 -1.61 4.64
C THR A 152 9.44 -0.19 4.38
N ASP A 153 8.42 0.23 5.09
CA ASP A 153 7.90 1.59 5.06
C ASP A 153 6.97 1.80 6.27
N ASP A 154 7.32 2.71 7.16
CA ASP A 154 6.53 3.11 8.32
C ASP A 154 6.03 4.56 8.21
N SER A 155 6.25 5.21 7.05
CA SER A 155 6.05 6.63 6.89
C SER A 155 4.59 7.07 6.75
N GLU A 156 3.63 6.14 6.64
CA GLU A 156 2.24 6.46 6.31
C GLU A 156 2.16 7.39 5.10
N PRO A 157 2.51 6.91 3.90
CA PRO A 157 2.66 7.76 2.74
C PRO A 157 1.33 8.40 2.32
N MET A 158 1.41 9.54 1.68
CA MET A 158 0.26 10.26 1.15
C MET A 158 -0.43 9.46 0.05
N MET A 159 -1.75 9.39 0.11
CA MET A 159 -2.57 8.80 -0.95
C MET A 159 -2.81 9.84 -2.05
N THR A 160 -2.31 9.58 -3.24
CA THR A 160 -2.63 10.40 -4.41
C THR A 160 -4.03 10.09 -4.91
N HIS A 161 -4.91 11.09 -4.93
CA HIS A 161 -6.27 10.96 -5.42
C HIS A 161 -6.71 12.20 -6.20
N PHE A 162 -7.59 11.99 -7.17
CA PHE A 162 -8.19 13.03 -7.98
C PHE A 162 -9.70 12.86 -7.94
N ILE A 163 -10.40 13.87 -7.46
CA ILE A 163 -11.85 13.87 -7.33
C ILE A 163 -12.43 14.94 -8.24
N GLU A 164 -13.49 14.62 -8.96
CA GLU A 164 -14.04 15.45 -10.01
C GLU A 164 -14.27 16.90 -9.57
N ASN A 165 -14.84 17.12 -8.40
CA ASN A 165 -15.11 18.46 -7.90
C ASN A 165 -13.81 19.25 -7.64
N ASN A 166 -12.80 18.61 -7.04
CA ASN A 166 -11.51 19.24 -6.84
C ASN A 166 -10.78 19.50 -8.15
N MET A 167 -10.86 18.57 -9.09
CA MET A 167 -10.28 18.74 -10.42
C MET A 167 -10.87 19.97 -11.11
N LYS A 168 -12.20 20.15 -11.06
CA LYS A 168 -12.88 21.33 -11.60
C LYS A 168 -12.44 22.63 -10.93
N GLU A 169 -12.38 22.66 -9.61
CA GLU A 169 -11.93 23.83 -8.83
C GLU A 169 -10.47 24.19 -9.12
N GLN A 170 -9.60 23.20 -9.20
CA GLN A 170 -8.16 23.37 -9.47
C GLN A 170 -7.83 23.47 -10.97
N ARG A 171 -8.82 23.41 -11.85
CA ARG A 171 -8.66 23.41 -13.31
C ARG A 171 -7.76 22.29 -13.83
N VAL A 172 -7.78 21.16 -13.17
CA VAL A 172 -7.10 19.93 -13.58
C VAL A 172 -8.02 19.16 -14.52
N ARG A 173 -7.54 18.83 -15.72
CA ARG A 173 -8.29 18.04 -16.71
C ARG A 173 -7.97 16.56 -16.54
N ARG A 174 -8.87 15.70 -17.02
CA ARG A 174 -8.63 14.25 -17.04
C ARG A 174 -7.40 13.88 -17.85
N SER A 175 -7.13 14.60 -18.94
CA SER A 175 -5.91 14.45 -19.73
C SER A 175 -4.63 14.75 -18.93
N ASP A 176 -4.68 15.70 -18.01
CA ASP A 176 -3.54 16.03 -17.15
C ASP A 176 -3.28 14.89 -16.17
N VAL A 177 -4.33 14.31 -15.59
CA VAL A 177 -4.20 13.14 -14.72
C VAL A 177 -3.68 11.92 -15.47
N ALA A 178 -4.22 11.65 -16.69
CA ALA A 178 -3.73 10.59 -17.55
C ALA A 178 -2.23 10.72 -17.86
N PHE A 179 -1.77 11.93 -18.08
CA PHE A 179 -0.35 12.22 -18.29
C PHE A 179 0.48 11.90 -17.03
N ILE A 180 0.03 12.34 -15.85
CA ILE A 180 0.73 12.12 -14.58
C ILE A 180 0.85 10.65 -14.25
N VAL A 181 -0.22 9.86 -14.47
CA VAL A 181 -0.23 8.42 -14.15
C VAL A 181 0.36 7.56 -15.26
N GLY A 182 0.69 8.14 -16.41
CA GLY A 182 1.26 7.41 -17.54
C GLY A 182 0.25 6.57 -18.34
N ASP A 183 -1.04 6.71 -18.08
CA ASP A 183 -2.10 6.02 -18.82
C ASP A 183 -2.57 6.87 -20.00
N LYS A 184 -2.06 6.57 -21.18
CA LYS A 184 -2.40 7.30 -22.41
C LYS A 184 -3.75 6.92 -23.02
N ASN A 185 -4.36 5.81 -22.59
CA ASN A 185 -5.46 5.18 -23.31
C ASN A 185 -6.83 5.26 -22.64
N GLY A 186 -6.93 5.72 -21.43
CA GLY A 186 -8.15 5.52 -20.65
C GLY A 186 -8.91 6.76 -20.23
N TRP A 187 -8.29 7.91 -20.28
CA TRP A 187 -8.84 9.10 -19.65
C TRP A 187 -9.13 10.18 -20.69
N ASN A 188 -10.37 10.39 -20.94
CA ASN A 188 -10.83 11.51 -21.76
C ASN A 188 -11.85 12.33 -20.97
N GLU A 189 -12.17 13.51 -21.47
CA GLU A 189 -13.06 14.44 -20.75
C GLU A 189 -14.52 13.95 -20.66
N SER A 190 -14.87 12.90 -21.39
CA SER A 190 -16.17 12.22 -21.32
C SER A 190 -16.20 11.01 -20.37
N ASP A 191 -15.08 10.69 -19.71
CA ASP A 191 -15.04 9.61 -18.71
C ASP A 191 -16.03 9.91 -17.57
N PRO A 192 -17.01 9.04 -17.31
CA PRO A 192 -17.99 9.26 -16.24
C PRO A 192 -17.41 9.05 -14.83
N THR A 193 -16.19 8.56 -14.72
CA THR A 193 -15.54 8.28 -13.45
C THR A 193 -15.32 9.58 -12.68
N ARG A 194 -15.75 9.59 -11.41
CA ARG A 194 -15.72 10.77 -10.56
C ARG A 194 -14.49 10.86 -9.65
N ALA A 195 -13.76 9.76 -9.48
CA ALA A 195 -12.59 9.71 -8.62
C ALA A 195 -11.57 8.70 -9.12
N TYR A 196 -10.32 9.00 -8.84
CA TYR A 196 -9.16 8.18 -9.19
C TYR A 196 -8.24 8.11 -7.97
N VAL A 197 -7.74 6.93 -7.66
CA VAL A 197 -6.80 6.71 -6.56
C VAL A 197 -5.57 6.00 -7.10
N PHE A 198 -4.41 6.65 -7.01
CA PHE A 198 -3.16 6.19 -7.66
C PHE A 198 -3.35 5.81 -9.13
N GLY A 199 -4.13 6.59 -9.86
CA GLY A 199 -4.43 6.33 -11.26
C GLY A 199 -5.50 5.27 -11.52
N ASN A 200 -5.99 4.58 -10.51
CA ASN A 200 -7.06 3.61 -10.64
C ASN A 200 -8.42 4.29 -10.55
N ARG A 201 -9.36 3.88 -11.40
CA ARG A 201 -10.72 4.41 -11.41
C ARG A 201 -11.52 3.85 -10.24
N VAL A 202 -12.29 4.71 -9.59
CA VAL A 202 -13.30 4.28 -8.62
C VAL A 202 -14.56 3.90 -9.40
N MET A 203 -14.85 2.60 -9.47
CA MET A 203 -15.98 2.06 -10.23
C MET A 203 -17.28 2.05 -9.45
N GLU A 204 -17.22 1.85 -8.15
CA GLU A 204 -18.33 1.94 -7.21
C GLU A 204 -17.84 2.68 -5.97
N GLN A 205 -18.52 3.75 -5.61
CA GLN A 205 -18.14 4.58 -4.47
C GLN A 205 -19.12 4.45 -3.30
N ASP A 206 -18.64 4.77 -2.12
CA ASP A 206 -19.45 5.04 -0.93
C ASP A 206 -20.30 3.83 -0.47
N VAL A 207 -19.74 2.62 -0.57
CA VAL A 207 -20.42 1.44 -0.01
C VAL A 207 -20.38 1.52 1.50
N VAL A 208 -21.53 1.74 2.09
CA VAL A 208 -21.71 1.97 3.54
C VAL A 208 -21.62 0.67 4.31
N CYS A 209 -20.78 0.62 5.32
CA CYS A 209 -20.65 -0.49 6.25
C CYS A 209 -20.73 -0.01 7.70
N LEU A 210 -20.92 -0.94 8.65
CA LEU A 210 -21.00 -0.62 10.08
C LEU A 210 -19.74 0.08 10.61
N ASN A 211 -18.59 -0.21 10.04
CA ASN A 211 -17.28 0.27 10.48
C ASN A 211 -16.57 1.14 9.45
N GLY A 212 -17.30 1.74 8.53
CA GLY A 212 -16.74 2.67 7.55
C GLY A 212 -17.29 2.50 6.16
N TYR A 213 -16.43 2.75 5.18
CA TYR A 213 -16.76 2.66 3.76
C TYR A 213 -15.75 1.80 3.02
N PHE A 214 -16.18 1.18 1.92
CA PHE A 214 -15.25 0.75 0.90
C PHE A 214 -15.65 1.31 -0.46
N HIS A 215 -14.65 1.48 -1.30
CA HIS A 215 -14.79 1.93 -2.69
C HIS A 215 -14.14 0.90 -3.59
N VAL A 216 -14.77 0.60 -4.71
CA VAL A 216 -14.31 -0.43 -5.64
C VAL A 216 -13.47 0.22 -6.74
N LEU A 217 -12.26 -0.27 -6.93
CA LEU A 217 -11.35 0.15 -7.99
C LEU A 217 -11.43 -0.79 -9.19
N ASP A 218 -11.02 -0.28 -10.36
CA ASP A 218 -10.91 -1.07 -11.59
C ASP A 218 -9.67 -1.98 -11.61
N LYS A 219 -8.62 -1.63 -10.86
CA LYS A 219 -7.35 -2.35 -10.78
C LYS A 219 -6.89 -2.53 -9.34
N VAL A 220 -6.00 -3.48 -9.12
CA VAL A 220 -5.32 -3.64 -7.83
C VAL A 220 -4.48 -2.40 -7.55
N LEU A 221 -4.70 -1.80 -6.38
CA LEU A 221 -3.92 -0.67 -5.92
C LEU A 221 -2.58 -1.17 -5.39
N VAL A 222 -1.51 -0.81 -6.07
CA VAL A 222 -0.13 -0.98 -5.60
C VAL A 222 0.42 0.42 -5.33
N PRO A 223 0.69 0.77 -4.08
CA PRO A 223 1.27 2.06 -3.76
C PRO A 223 2.59 2.26 -4.52
N PRO A 224 2.95 3.49 -4.88
CA PRO A 224 4.26 3.77 -5.45
C PRO A 224 5.36 3.31 -4.50
N SER A 225 6.42 2.76 -5.05
CA SER A 225 7.62 2.45 -4.29
C SER A 225 8.29 3.72 -3.77
N SER A 226 9.14 3.57 -2.75
CA SER A 226 9.97 4.68 -2.31
C SER A 226 10.96 5.10 -3.41
N MET A 227 11.39 6.35 -3.37
CA MET A 227 12.39 6.86 -4.31
C MET A 227 13.67 6.03 -4.28
N ALA A 228 14.08 5.56 -3.11
CA ALA A 228 15.26 4.69 -2.97
C ALA A 228 15.08 3.36 -3.70
N GLU A 229 13.88 2.77 -3.64
CA GLU A 229 13.56 1.53 -4.36
C GLU A 229 13.55 1.73 -5.87
N GLU A 230 12.94 2.82 -6.36
CA GLU A 230 12.93 3.17 -7.78
C GLU A 230 14.35 3.43 -8.32
N ILE A 231 15.17 4.15 -7.57
CA ILE A 231 16.57 4.39 -7.93
C ILE A 231 17.35 3.07 -7.94
N ARG A 232 17.08 2.16 -7.02
CA ARG A 232 17.75 0.86 -6.94
C ARG A 232 17.36 -0.05 -8.11
N SER A 233 16.12 0.00 -8.56
CA SER A 233 15.64 -0.81 -9.68
C SER A 233 16.13 -0.30 -11.05
N ASN A 234 16.56 0.95 -11.13
CA ASN A 234 17.08 1.55 -12.36
C ASN A 234 18.59 1.34 -12.49
N GLY A 235 19.00 0.52 -13.47
CA GLY A 235 20.40 0.18 -13.71
C GLY A 235 21.32 1.37 -14.05
N GLU A 236 20.76 2.51 -14.47
CA GLU A 236 21.54 3.71 -14.80
C GLU A 236 21.95 4.53 -13.56
N THR A 237 21.31 4.27 -12.42
CA THR A 237 21.51 5.02 -11.17
C THR A 237 22.24 4.22 -10.09
N ASN A 238 22.93 3.16 -10.44
CA ASN A 238 23.59 2.24 -9.52
C ASN A 238 24.50 2.92 -8.50
N ILE A 239 25.36 3.85 -8.92
CA ILE A 239 26.28 4.55 -8.01
C ILE A 239 25.50 5.37 -6.99
N PHE A 240 24.47 6.08 -7.41
CA PHE A 240 23.62 6.87 -6.51
C PHE A 240 22.81 5.97 -5.57
N SER A 241 22.32 4.84 -6.05
CA SER A 241 21.67 3.82 -5.23
C SER A 241 22.58 3.32 -4.12
N HIS A 242 23.81 2.98 -4.43
CA HIS A 242 24.82 2.54 -3.44
C HIS A 242 25.08 3.61 -2.37
N ILE A 243 25.16 4.88 -2.78
CA ILE A 243 25.33 5.98 -1.84
C ILE A 243 24.12 6.07 -0.91
N LEU A 244 22.90 6.05 -1.45
CA LEU A 244 21.67 6.10 -0.66
C LEU A 244 21.60 4.93 0.33
N ASP A 245 21.88 3.73 -0.12
CA ASP A 245 21.87 2.54 0.74
C ASP A 245 22.87 2.63 1.88
N ARG A 246 24.03 3.23 1.62
CA ARG A 246 25.05 3.44 2.64
C ARG A 246 24.61 4.39 3.75
N PHE A 247 23.77 5.39 3.42
CA PHE A 247 23.25 6.37 4.37
C PHE A 247 21.84 6.03 4.89
N SER A 248 21.16 5.12 4.24
CA SER A 248 19.80 4.65 4.58
C SER A 248 19.82 3.23 5.15
N ALA A 249 20.82 2.92 5.96
CA ALA A 249 20.94 1.58 6.55
C ALA A 249 19.72 1.27 7.43
N PRO A 250 19.23 0.02 7.41
CA PRO A 250 18.25 -0.41 8.38
C PRO A 250 18.83 -0.23 9.79
N TYR A 251 18.09 0.44 10.63
CA TYR A 251 18.44 0.56 12.05
C TYR A 251 17.39 -0.17 12.91
N TYR A 252 17.83 -0.62 14.06
CA TYR A 252 16.93 -1.23 15.01
C TYR A 252 16.09 -0.16 15.71
N ASP A 253 14.78 -0.21 15.49
CA ASP A 253 13.84 0.61 16.24
C ASP A 253 13.30 -0.19 17.44
N ALA A 254 13.72 0.22 18.65
CA ALA A 254 13.31 -0.44 19.86
C ALA A 254 11.81 -0.31 20.14
N THR A 255 11.22 0.84 19.81
CA THR A 255 9.81 1.11 20.05
C THR A 255 8.92 0.27 19.14
N LEU A 256 9.24 0.21 17.85
CA LEU A 256 8.53 -0.65 16.89
C LEU A 256 8.66 -2.13 17.29
N THR A 257 9.83 -2.54 17.72
CA THR A 257 10.06 -3.92 18.14
C THR A 257 9.24 -4.30 19.37
N GLU A 258 9.19 -3.45 20.37
CA GLU A 258 8.37 -3.71 21.58
C GLU A 258 6.87 -3.69 21.27
N ASN A 259 6.42 -2.77 20.42
CA ASN A 259 5.04 -2.74 19.96
C ASN A 259 4.68 -4.01 19.20
N TYR A 260 5.56 -4.47 18.32
CA TYR A 260 5.37 -5.72 17.59
C TYR A 260 5.28 -6.92 18.53
N LYS A 261 6.19 -7.06 19.46
CA LYS A 261 6.16 -8.12 20.47
C LYS A 261 4.88 -8.11 21.30
N ALA A 262 4.42 -6.91 21.70
CA ALA A 262 3.19 -6.77 22.47
C ALA A 262 1.93 -7.21 21.69
N LEU A 263 1.97 -7.12 20.37
CA LEU A 263 0.86 -7.53 19.51
C LEU A 263 0.88 -9.02 19.12
N HIS A 264 2.06 -9.68 19.22
CA HIS A 264 2.28 -11.03 18.71
C HIS A 264 2.75 -12.03 19.77
N ASN A 265 2.81 -11.63 21.03
CA ASN A 265 2.94 -12.49 22.20
C ASN A 265 1.53 -12.71 22.82
#